data_ff6b7c31a54c50416ab4a0f0dc77c89f
#
_entry.id   ff6b7c31a54c50416ab4a0f0dc77c89f
#
_cell.length_a   1.000
_cell.length_b   1.000
_cell.length_c   1.000
_cell.angle_alpha   90.00
_cell.angle_beta   90.00
_cell.angle_gamma   90.00
#
_symmetry.space_group_name_H-M   'P 1'
#
loop_
_entity.id
_entity.type
_entity.pdbx_description
1 polymer ?
#
loop_
_entity_poly.entity_id
_entity_poly.type
_entity_poly.pdbx_seq_one_letter_code
_entity_poly.pdbx_strand_id
1 'polypeptide(L)'
;MTMFTDNDDFFGSLNSDELEGFLDPMDLFGEDSESGTKFARVKRFRRPRMEKFEYAMEAARAIGRLDPGEHVNMIVSGNFIAGDFIEAYLYENDLVADEIIISTLSMSRENVDSLVNVKQRLAGRMGLIISDYFFAHERRDGVEDIITHLAGDDFFLAVAGIHTKITLIKT
;
A
#
# COMPACT_ATOMS: atom_id res chain seq x y z
N MET A 1 15.61 23.19 27.50
CA MET A 1 15.56 21.74 27.74
C MET A 1 14.14 21.38 28.07
N THR A 2 13.33 21.13 27.06
CA THR A 2 11.90 20.88 27.18
C THR A 2 11.65 19.47 26.70
N MET A 3 11.25 18.60 27.62
CA MET A 3 10.89 17.22 27.35
C MET A 3 9.61 17.19 26.52
N PHE A 4 9.66 16.58 25.34
CA PHE A 4 8.50 16.07 24.65
C PHE A 4 8.23 14.68 25.22
N THR A 5 7.14 14.52 25.91
CA THR A 5 6.63 13.25 26.41
C THR A 5 5.81 12.58 25.32
N ASP A 6 6.13 11.34 25.11
CA ASP A 6 5.47 10.25 24.42
C ASP A 6 3.97 10.43 24.20
N ASN A 7 3.58 10.69 22.97
CA ASN A 7 2.20 10.60 22.50
C ASN A 7 2.08 9.72 21.25
N ASP A 8 3.12 8.91 20.97
CA ASP A 8 3.18 8.06 19.77
C ASP A 8 2.48 6.71 19.92
N ASP A 9 2.06 6.36 21.15
CA ASP A 9 1.44 5.03 21.42
C ASP A 9 -0.05 4.94 21.11
N PHE A 10 -0.74 6.05 20.84
CA PHE A 10 -2.20 6.02 20.68
C PHE A 10 -2.64 5.49 19.30
N PHE A 11 -1.87 5.71 18.25
CA PHE A 11 -2.20 5.22 16.91
C PHE A 11 -1.53 3.89 16.53
N GLY A 12 -0.55 3.45 17.28
CA GLY A 12 0.21 2.23 16.99
C GLY A 12 -0.43 0.92 17.47
N SER A 13 -1.48 0.99 18.29
CA SER A 13 -2.11 -0.20 18.88
C SER A 13 -3.48 -0.56 18.29
N LEU A 14 -4.02 0.28 17.40
CA LEU A 14 -5.32 0.02 16.78
C LEU A 14 -5.12 -0.82 15.51
N ASN A 15 -5.67 -2.04 15.52
CA ASN A 15 -5.77 -2.83 14.29
C ASN A 15 -6.84 -2.21 13.36
N SER A 16 -6.86 -2.62 12.10
CA SER A 16 -7.80 -2.08 11.10
C SER A 16 -9.28 -2.24 11.49
N ASP A 17 -9.61 -3.25 12.29
CA ASP A 17 -10.97 -3.55 12.70
C ASP A 17 -11.42 -2.65 13.86
N GLU A 18 -10.48 -2.23 14.71
CA GLU A 18 -10.73 -1.25 15.80
C GLU A 18 -10.89 0.18 15.24
N LEU A 19 -10.18 0.53 14.19
CA LEU A 19 -10.37 1.80 13.48
C LEU A 19 -11.72 1.89 12.77
N GLU A 20 -12.27 0.76 12.30
CA GLU A 20 -13.62 0.71 11.72
C GLU A 20 -14.72 1.00 12.77
N GLY A 21 -14.49 0.61 14.04
CA GLY A 21 -15.41 0.89 15.16
C GLY A 21 -15.33 2.33 15.66
N PHE A 22 -14.15 2.95 15.61
CA PHE A 22 -13.93 4.30 16.16
C PHE A 22 -14.50 5.43 15.29
N LEU A 23 -14.78 5.16 14.01
CA LEU A 23 -15.35 6.11 13.06
C LEU A 23 -16.81 5.82 12.71
N ASP A 24 -17.57 5.12 13.56
CA ASP A 24 -19.00 4.96 13.34
C ASP A 24 -19.69 6.31 13.62
N PRO A 25 -20.23 6.98 12.58
CA PRO A 25 -20.94 8.25 12.77
C PRO A 25 -22.16 8.15 13.71
N MET A 26 -22.64 6.94 13.99
CA MET A 26 -23.76 6.71 14.91
C MET A 26 -23.36 6.89 16.37
N ASP A 27 -22.08 6.66 16.73
CA ASP A 27 -21.59 6.88 18.10
C ASP A 27 -21.37 8.36 18.43
N LEU A 28 -21.23 9.21 17.40
CA LEU A 28 -21.04 10.66 17.55
C LEU A 28 -22.35 11.45 17.73
N PHE A 29 -23.47 10.88 17.33
CA PHE A 29 -24.77 11.53 17.39
C PHE A 29 -25.75 10.59 18.09
N GLY A 30 -25.81 10.71 19.43
CA GLY A 30 -26.68 9.88 20.26
C GLY A 30 -28.13 9.78 19.72
N GLU A 31 -28.79 8.70 20.07
CA GLU A 31 -30.11 8.27 19.57
C GLU A 31 -31.27 9.25 19.78
N ASP A 32 -31.06 10.46 20.32
CA ASP A 32 -32.10 11.39 20.74
C ASP A 32 -32.34 12.58 19.79
N SER A 33 -32.27 12.40 18.46
CA SER A 33 -32.79 13.44 17.57
C SER A 33 -34.15 13.06 16.99
N GLU A 34 -35.22 13.64 17.52
CA GLU A 34 -36.57 13.64 16.94
C GLU A 34 -36.66 14.32 15.55
N SER A 35 -35.56 14.71 14.95
CA SER A 35 -35.50 15.18 13.57
C SER A 35 -35.33 13.97 12.66
N GLY A 36 -36.35 13.64 11.88
CA GLY A 36 -36.47 12.46 11.03
C GLY A 36 -35.41 12.27 9.94
N THR A 37 -34.15 12.57 10.24
CA THR A 37 -33.02 12.34 9.33
C THR A 37 -32.58 10.89 9.45
N LYS A 38 -32.96 10.10 8.50
CA LYS A 38 -32.51 8.70 8.39
C LYS A 38 -31.10 8.67 7.84
N PHE A 39 -30.11 8.29 8.65
CA PHE A 39 -28.76 8.02 8.19
C PHE A 39 -28.71 6.62 7.57
N ALA A 40 -28.30 6.54 6.31
CA ALA A 40 -28.03 5.26 5.68
C ALA A 40 -26.56 4.88 5.97
N ARG A 41 -26.37 3.77 6.70
CA ARG A 41 -25.04 3.16 6.84
C ARG A 41 -24.60 2.65 5.47
N VAL A 42 -23.68 3.35 4.84
CA VAL A 42 -23.07 2.87 3.58
C VAL A 42 -22.01 1.83 3.95
N LYS A 43 -22.35 0.54 3.82
CA LYS A 43 -21.31 -0.50 3.85
C LYS A 43 -20.31 -0.20 2.73
N ARG A 44 -19.05 0.02 3.10
CA ARG A 44 -17.97 0.05 2.10
C ARG A 44 -17.88 -1.35 1.50
N PHE A 45 -18.32 -1.50 0.26
CA PHE A 45 -18.08 -2.72 -0.48
C PHE A 45 -16.58 -2.84 -0.72
N ARG A 46 -15.96 -3.93 -0.28
CA ARG A 46 -14.63 -4.30 -0.79
C ARG A 46 -14.78 -4.57 -2.27
N ARG A 47 -14.15 -3.75 -3.09
CA ARG A 47 -14.18 -3.94 -4.54
C ARG A 47 -13.46 -5.24 -4.90
N PRO A 48 -13.96 -6.01 -5.87
CA PRO A 48 -13.26 -7.18 -6.40
C PRO A 48 -11.86 -6.79 -6.87
N ARG A 49 -10.90 -7.70 -6.77
CA ARG A 49 -9.51 -7.44 -7.19
C ARG A 49 -9.42 -7.00 -8.66
N MET A 50 -10.22 -7.59 -9.53
CA MET A 50 -10.30 -7.20 -10.94
C MET A 50 -10.68 -5.72 -11.12
N GLU A 51 -11.69 -5.26 -10.39
CA GLU A 51 -12.10 -3.85 -10.43
C GLU A 51 -10.99 -2.91 -9.93
N LYS A 52 -10.26 -3.29 -8.88
CA LYS A 52 -9.10 -2.53 -8.40
C LYS A 52 -8.00 -2.45 -9.45
N PHE A 53 -7.74 -3.54 -10.17
CA PHE A 53 -6.74 -3.57 -11.23
C PHE A 53 -7.13 -2.71 -12.42
N GLU A 54 -8.41 -2.66 -12.80
CA GLU A 54 -8.93 -1.76 -13.84
C GLU A 54 -8.66 -0.29 -13.49
N TYR A 55 -8.91 0.13 -12.24
CA TYR A 55 -8.55 1.48 -11.79
C TYR A 55 -7.04 1.75 -11.81
N ALA A 56 -6.22 0.76 -11.51
CA ALA A 56 -4.78 0.87 -11.63
C ALA A 56 -4.35 1.07 -13.09
N MET A 57 -4.97 0.34 -14.03
CA MET A 57 -4.75 0.50 -15.46
C MET A 57 -5.18 1.88 -15.98
N GLU A 58 -6.33 2.39 -15.55
CA GLU A 58 -6.79 3.75 -15.88
C GLU A 58 -5.80 4.81 -15.38
N ALA A 59 -5.31 4.67 -14.14
CA ALA A 59 -4.31 5.56 -13.59
C ALA A 59 -2.98 5.50 -14.36
N ALA A 60 -2.54 4.29 -14.75
CA ALA A 60 -1.34 4.09 -15.54
C ALA A 60 -1.44 4.75 -16.93
N ARG A 61 -2.59 4.62 -17.60
CA ARG A 61 -2.87 5.32 -18.88
C ARG A 61 -2.86 6.83 -18.74
N ALA A 62 -3.49 7.34 -17.67
CA ALA A 62 -3.56 8.77 -17.43
C ALA A 62 -2.17 9.40 -17.20
N ILE A 63 -1.26 8.67 -16.56
CA ILE A 63 0.12 9.09 -16.34
C ILE A 63 0.94 8.96 -17.63
N GLY A 64 0.75 7.87 -18.37
CA GLY A 64 1.55 7.55 -19.54
C GLY A 64 2.98 7.14 -19.18
N ARG A 65 3.80 6.97 -20.20
CA ARG A 65 5.22 6.62 -20.04
C ARG A 65 6.01 7.84 -19.57
N LEU A 66 6.73 7.68 -18.48
CA LEU A 66 7.63 8.71 -17.96
C LEU A 66 8.98 8.66 -18.68
N ASP A 67 9.53 9.82 -18.97
CA ASP A 67 10.89 9.95 -19.47
C ASP A 67 11.93 9.81 -18.34
N PRO A 68 13.18 9.45 -18.67
CA PRO A 68 14.24 9.35 -17.67
C PRO A 68 14.40 10.65 -16.87
N GLY A 69 14.31 10.53 -15.54
CA GLY A 69 14.37 11.67 -14.61
C GLY A 69 13.04 12.32 -14.27
N GLU A 70 11.95 11.90 -14.90
CA GLU A 70 10.61 12.30 -14.48
C GLU A 70 10.13 11.51 -13.28
N HIS A 71 9.25 12.10 -12.50
CA HIS A 71 8.59 11.45 -11.37
C HIS A 71 7.14 11.88 -11.25
N VAL A 72 6.33 11.02 -10.67
CA VAL A 72 4.92 11.30 -10.36
C VAL A 72 4.70 11.20 -8.86
N ASN A 73 4.03 12.21 -8.30
CA ASN A 73 3.50 12.15 -6.95
C ASN A 73 2.01 11.79 -7.03
N MET A 74 1.64 10.68 -6.39
CA MET A 74 0.29 10.14 -6.47
C MET A 74 -0.31 9.92 -5.09
N ILE A 75 -1.58 10.32 -4.94
CA ILE A 75 -2.37 10.00 -3.76
C ILE A 75 -3.31 8.86 -4.12
N VAL A 76 -3.12 7.71 -3.47
CA VAL A 76 -3.99 6.53 -3.67
C VAL A 76 -5.07 6.51 -2.60
N SER A 77 -6.32 6.65 -3.02
CA SER A 77 -7.49 6.75 -2.13
C SER A 77 -8.21 5.41 -1.90
N GLY A 78 -7.53 4.28 -2.05
CA GLY A 78 -8.07 2.94 -1.82
C GLY A 78 -8.82 2.33 -3.01
N ASN A 79 -8.82 2.97 -4.18
CA ASN A 79 -9.39 2.40 -5.40
C ASN A 79 -8.56 1.22 -5.93
N PHE A 80 -7.24 1.26 -5.70
CA PHE A 80 -6.29 0.20 -6.02
C PHE A 80 -5.16 0.20 -5.00
N ILE A 81 -4.32 -0.82 -5.03
CA ILE A 81 -3.12 -0.95 -4.19
C ILE A 81 -1.87 -0.59 -5.01
N ALA A 82 -0.78 -0.22 -4.30
CA ALA A 82 0.46 0.19 -4.97
C ALA A 82 1.07 -0.91 -5.84
N GLY A 83 0.99 -2.18 -5.42
CA GLY A 83 1.47 -3.31 -6.19
C GLY A 83 0.73 -3.46 -7.53
N ASP A 84 -0.61 -3.35 -7.53
CA ASP A 84 -1.41 -3.40 -8.74
C ASP A 84 -1.07 -2.25 -9.69
N PHE A 85 -0.79 -1.05 -9.15
CA PHE A 85 -0.38 0.08 -9.97
C PHE A 85 0.98 -0.13 -10.65
N ILE A 86 1.96 -0.68 -9.94
CA ILE A 86 3.29 -0.99 -10.53
C ILE A 86 3.13 -1.99 -11.68
N GLU A 87 2.35 -3.06 -11.46
CA GLU A 87 2.06 -4.06 -12.49
C GLU A 87 1.36 -3.41 -13.71
N ALA A 88 0.31 -2.63 -13.47
CA ALA A 88 -0.45 -1.94 -14.50
C ALA A 88 0.40 -0.93 -15.29
N TYR A 89 1.26 -0.17 -14.61
CA TYR A 89 2.12 0.82 -15.24
C TYR A 89 3.13 0.17 -16.20
N LEU A 90 3.78 -0.91 -15.78
CA LEU A 90 4.72 -1.64 -16.62
C LEU A 90 4.01 -2.27 -17.82
N TYR A 91 2.86 -2.88 -17.58
CA TYR A 91 2.07 -3.51 -18.62
C TYR A 91 1.54 -2.51 -19.65
N GLU A 92 0.92 -1.41 -19.22
CA GLU A 92 0.32 -0.40 -20.11
C GLU A 92 1.35 0.30 -20.99
N ASN A 93 2.57 0.45 -20.51
CA ASN A 93 3.66 1.12 -21.24
C ASN A 93 4.59 0.15 -21.97
N ASP A 94 4.26 -1.15 -22.00
CA ASP A 94 5.09 -2.21 -22.62
C ASP A 94 6.54 -2.18 -22.10
N LEU A 95 6.68 -2.09 -20.77
CA LEU A 95 7.96 -1.99 -20.09
C LEU A 95 8.31 -3.29 -19.37
N VAL A 96 9.59 -3.66 -19.47
CA VAL A 96 10.24 -4.64 -18.60
C VAL A 96 11.30 -3.89 -17.80
N ALA A 97 11.23 -3.96 -16.49
CA ALA A 97 12.18 -3.28 -15.64
C ALA A 97 13.46 -4.13 -15.47
N ASP A 98 14.62 -3.51 -15.58
CA ASP A 98 15.89 -4.10 -15.14
C ASP A 98 15.91 -4.27 -13.64
N GLU A 99 15.42 -3.25 -12.93
CA GLU A 99 15.40 -3.21 -11.47
C GLU A 99 14.22 -2.38 -10.96
N ILE A 100 13.57 -2.87 -9.91
CA ILE A 100 12.53 -2.13 -9.16
C ILE A 100 12.94 -2.06 -7.69
N ILE A 101 12.97 -0.86 -7.12
CA ILE A 101 13.20 -0.64 -5.69
C ILE A 101 11.96 0.02 -5.09
N ILE A 102 11.39 -0.62 -4.08
CA ILE A 102 10.19 -0.12 -3.38
C ILE A 102 10.55 0.15 -1.94
N SER A 103 10.29 1.38 -1.50
CA SER A 103 10.36 1.79 -0.09
C SER A 103 8.94 1.96 0.44
N THR A 104 8.59 1.29 1.53
CA THR A 104 7.24 1.35 2.10
C THR A 104 7.25 1.20 3.61
N LEU A 105 6.31 1.89 4.27
CA LEU A 105 6.10 1.76 5.71
C LEU A 105 5.64 0.35 6.09
N SER A 106 4.70 -0.20 5.32
CA SER A 106 4.08 -1.51 5.55
C SER A 106 3.61 -2.10 4.22
N MET A 107 3.29 -3.38 4.22
CA MET A 107 2.82 -4.08 3.02
C MET A 107 1.74 -5.09 3.38
N SER A 108 0.61 -5.00 2.70
CA SER A 108 -0.45 -6.02 2.81
C SER A 108 -0.11 -7.24 1.95
N ARG A 109 -0.73 -8.38 2.27
CA ARG A 109 -0.61 -9.60 1.48
C ARG A 109 -0.99 -9.40 0.00
N GLU A 110 -2.06 -8.66 -0.27
CA GLU A 110 -2.47 -8.33 -1.65
C GLU A 110 -1.35 -7.61 -2.43
N ASN A 111 -0.60 -6.71 -1.77
CA ASN A 111 0.57 -6.08 -2.39
C ASN A 111 1.70 -7.08 -2.65
N VAL A 112 1.97 -8.01 -1.73
CA VAL A 112 2.97 -9.07 -1.94
C VAL A 112 2.60 -9.92 -3.16
N ASP A 113 1.33 -10.33 -3.28
CA ASP A 113 0.84 -11.12 -4.41
C ASP A 113 1.03 -10.38 -5.76
N SER A 114 0.73 -9.07 -5.81
CA SER A 114 0.97 -8.26 -7.02
C SER A 114 2.45 -8.16 -7.35
N LEU A 115 3.31 -7.98 -6.33
CA LEU A 115 4.76 -7.89 -6.53
C LEU A 115 5.38 -9.23 -6.98
N VAL A 116 4.80 -10.36 -6.59
CA VAL A 116 5.19 -11.67 -7.13
C VAL A 116 4.96 -11.71 -8.64
N ASN A 117 3.81 -11.25 -9.12
CA ASN A 117 3.52 -11.17 -10.56
C ASN A 117 4.51 -10.25 -11.28
N VAL A 118 4.77 -9.06 -10.71
CA VAL A 118 5.74 -8.12 -11.26
C VAL A 118 7.13 -8.75 -11.35
N LYS A 119 7.62 -9.35 -10.27
CA LYS A 119 8.92 -10.00 -10.22
C LYS A 119 9.06 -11.11 -11.28
N GLN A 120 8.04 -11.95 -11.41
CA GLN A 120 8.09 -13.11 -12.31
C GLN A 120 8.03 -12.74 -13.80
N ARG A 121 7.42 -11.62 -14.16
CA ARG A 121 7.07 -11.30 -15.55
C ARG A 121 7.69 -10.01 -16.06
N LEU A 122 7.87 -9.02 -15.19
CA LEU A 122 8.11 -7.64 -15.58
C LEU A 122 9.37 -7.03 -14.96
N ALA A 123 10.09 -7.76 -14.07
CA ALA A 123 11.27 -7.23 -13.41
C ALA A 123 12.43 -8.23 -13.39
N GLY A 124 13.64 -7.75 -13.70
CA GLY A 124 14.87 -8.54 -13.58
C GLY A 124 15.34 -8.65 -12.12
N ARG A 125 15.33 -7.52 -11.39
CA ARG A 125 15.70 -7.46 -9.97
C ARG A 125 14.66 -6.68 -9.19
N MET A 126 14.45 -7.07 -7.92
CA MET A 126 13.54 -6.37 -7.04
C MET A 126 14.17 -6.13 -5.67
N GLY A 127 14.09 -4.89 -5.19
CA GLY A 127 14.46 -4.50 -3.84
C GLY A 127 13.25 -3.99 -3.06
N LEU A 128 13.14 -4.42 -1.82
CA LEU A 128 12.12 -3.94 -0.90
C LEU A 128 12.77 -3.38 0.35
N ILE A 129 12.46 -2.13 0.68
CA ILE A 129 12.90 -1.46 1.90
C ILE A 129 11.66 -1.25 2.76
N ILE A 130 11.58 -1.92 3.88
CA ILE A 130 10.44 -1.83 4.82
C ILE A 130 10.85 -1.08 6.08
N SER A 131 9.86 -0.52 6.79
CA SER A 131 10.15 0.14 8.06
C SER A 131 10.59 -0.87 9.12
N ASP A 132 11.41 -0.42 10.04
CA ASP A 132 11.81 -1.16 11.24
C ASP A 132 10.59 -1.47 12.13
N TYR A 133 9.62 -0.56 12.19
CA TYR A 133 8.36 -0.77 12.88
C TYR A 133 7.58 -1.97 12.31
N PHE A 134 7.37 -2.00 11.00
CA PHE A 134 6.67 -3.10 10.33
C PHE A 134 7.41 -4.43 10.52
N PHE A 135 8.74 -4.41 10.38
CA PHE A 135 9.57 -5.59 10.61
C PHE A 135 9.45 -6.14 12.03
N ALA A 136 9.38 -5.27 13.04
CA ALA A 136 9.29 -5.67 14.43
C ALA A 136 7.90 -6.21 14.82
N HIS A 137 6.82 -5.63 14.28
CA HIS A 137 5.44 -5.90 14.72
C HIS A 137 4.71 -6.91 13.83
N GLU A 138 4.99 -6.92 12.52
CA GLU A 138 4.33 -7.79 11.54
C GLU A 138 5.22 -8.95 11.06
N ARG A 139 6.16 -9.37 11.91
CA ARG A 139 7.19 -10.35 11.53
C ARG A 139 6.60 -11.69 11.11
N ARG A 140 5.55 -12.17 11.77
CA ARG A 140 5.00 -13.51 11.52
C ARG A 140 4.20 -13.55 10.22
N ASP A 141 3.32 -12.58 10.00
CA ASP A 141 2.39 -12.66 8.88
C ASP A 141 2.91 -11.87 7.67
N GLY A 142 3.27 -10.59 7.84
CA GLY A 142 3.65 -9.74 6.71
C GLY A 142 5.08 -9.98 6.21
N VAL A 143 6.07 -10.06 7.11
CA VAL A 143 7.48 -10.21 6.72
C VAL A 143 7.78 -11.63 6.23
N GLU A 144 7.20 -12.65 6.86
CA GLU A 144 7.33 -14.04 6.40
C GLU A 144 6.70 -14.25 5.02
N ASP A 145 5.55 -13.64 4.74
CA ASP A 145 4.93 -13.65 3.41
C ASP A 145 5.86 -13.03 2.36
N ILE A 146 6.48 -11.89 2.65
CA ILE A 146 7.46 -11.25 1.76
C ILE A 146 8.62 -12.20 1.47
N ILE A 147 9.24 -12.75 2.51
CA ILE A 147 10.40 -13.63 2.37
C ILE A 147 10.01 -14.90 1.60
N THR A 148 8.88 -15.51 1.94
CA THR A 148 8.44 -16.77 1.33
C THR A 148 8.15 -16.64 -0.16
N HIS A 149 7.55 -15.51 -0.59
CA HIS A 149 7.04 -15.38 -1.95
C HIS A 149 7.95 -14.57 -2.87
N LEU A 150 8.79 -13.67 -2.32
CA LEU A 150 9.67 -12.80 -3.11
C LEU A 150 11.16 -13.18 -3.04
N ALA A 151 11.59 -14.00 -2.08
CA ALA A 151 13.00 -14.37 -1.94
C ALA A 151 13.55 -15.06 -3.21
N GLY A 152 14.84 -14.83 -3.47
CA GLY A 152 15.60 -15.36 -4.61
C GLY A 152 16.86 -14.55 -4.82
N ASP A 153 17.72 -14.98 -5.74
CA ASP A 153 19.02 -14.35 -6.02
C ASP A 153 18.88 -12.91 -6.57
N ASP A 154 17.74 -12.60 -7.13
CA ASP A 154 17.36 -11.33 -7.74
C ASP A 154 16.50 -10.45 -6.82
N PHE A 155 16.36 -10.82 -5.56
CA PHE A 155 15.58 -10.08 -4.55
C PHE A 155 16.43 -9.70 -3.34
N PHE A 156 16.26 -8.48 -2.87
CA PHE A 156 16.78 -8.08 -1.56
C PHE A 156 15.70 -7.43 -0.69
N LEU A 157 15.79 -7.67 0.61
CA LEU A 157 14.98 -7.05 1.64
C LEU A 157 15.88 -6.25 2.57
N ALA A 158 15.60 -4.98 2.75
CA ALA A 158 16.24 -4.11 3.71
C ALA A 158 15.25 -3.56 4.74
N VAL A 159 15.74 -3.30 5.94
CA VAL A 159 14.97 -2.71 7.04
C VAL A 159 15.60 -1.38 7.42
N ALA A 160 14.79 -0.32 7.48
CA ALA A 160 15.28 1.02 7.80
C ALA A 160 14.21 1.84 8.54
N GLY A 161 14.64 2.86 9.28
CA GLY A 161 13.76 3.82 9.95
C GLY A 161 13.10 4.79 8.96
N ILE A 162 12.17 4.30 8.14
CA ILE A 162 11.54 5.07 7.05
C ILE A 162 10.04 5.22 7.25
N HIS A 163 9.49 6.35 6.77
CA HIS A 163 8.06 6.65 6.71
C HIS A 163 7.62 7.07 5.30
N THR A 164 8.39 6.73 4.28
CA THR A 164 8.12 7.12 2.89
C THR A 164 7.62 5.94 2.06
N LYS A 165 6.80 6.23 1.05
CA LYS A 165 6.40 5.28 0.01
C LYS A 165 6.95 5.78 -1.32
N ILE A 166 7.99 5.12 -1.82
CA ILE A 166 8.66 5.46 -3.06
C ILE A 166 8.84 4.19 -3.88
N THR A 167 8.59 4.29 -5.17
CA THR A 167 8.93 3.23 -6.13
C THR A 167 9.88 3.82 -7.17
N LEU A 168 11.02 3.20 -7.34
CA LEU A 168 11.99 3.51 -8.38
C LEU A 168 11.98 2.36 -9.39
N ILE A 169 11.85 2.68 -10.65
CA ILE A 169 11.84 1.72 -11.76
C ILE A 169 12.96 2.11 -12.71
N LYS A 170 13.85 1.15 -12.96
CA LYS A 170 14.90 1.25 -13.98
C LYS A 170 14.52 0.33 -15.14
N THR A 171 14.41 0.88 -16.33
CA THR A 171 14.11 0.20 -17.58
C THR A 171 15.25 0.35 -18.55
#